data_bbee745bccad218d4ef95660c1a9e1c5
#
_entry.id   bbee745bccad218d4ef95660c1a9e1c5
#
_cell.length_a   1.000
_cell.length_b   1.000
_cell.length_c   1.000
_cell.angle_alpha   90.00
_cell.angle_beta   90.00
_cell.angle_gamma   90.00
#
_symmetry.space_group_name_H-M   'P 1'
#
loop_
_entity.id
_entity.type
_entity.pdbx_description
1 polymer ?
#
loop_
_entity_poly.entity_id
_entity_poly.type
_entity_poly.pdbx_seq_one_letter_code
_entity_poly.pdbx_strand_id
1 'polypeptide(L)'
;MVGLTSVLLAGLSGLRAAQTGVATVSQNIANANTPGYVRTEMTLAPRTQIGAGAGVEITGIKRAADRFLATASYIAASAASSASARSDLLSRAQQNFGDPSSASSMFGMVDEYWSSLTQLGVDPSSSLRRADAVSSLQATYAEVQRIGGSLQQLIGEADQRIGDAVSEAQNLMNRIAELNNEIRLNKRVGTDTSSAENAQSALIDQLSGLMDVRATPQEDGSTHIRTGGGALLVGISAAKISYTPN
;
A
#
# COMPACT_ATOMS: atom_id res chain seq x y z
N MET A 1 -3.68 5.28 61.29
CA MET A 1 -3.61 3.83 61.07
C MET A 1 -3.95 3.57 59.62
N VAL A 2 -2.98 3.10 58.86
CA VAL A 2 -3.26 2.59 57.51
C VAL A 2 -4.00 1.30 57.70
N GLY A 3 -5.30 1.28 57.41
CA GLY A 3 -6.15 0.11 57.68
C GLY A 3 -5.72 -1.08 56.81
N LEU A 4 -5.93 -2.30 57.28
CA LEU A 4 -5.66 -3.54 56.57
C LEU A 4 -6.28 -3.55 55.14
N THR A 5 -7.40 -2.85 55.00
CA THR A 5 -8.10 -2.66 53.71
C THR A 5 -7.28 -1.83 52.71
N SER A 6 -6.51 -0.81 53.16
CA SER A 6 -5.69 -0.04 52.21
C SER A 6 -4.48 -0.84 51.71
N VAL A 7 -3.89 -1.67 52.55
CA VAL A 7 -2.83 -2.60 52.13
C VAL A 7 -3.35 -3.65 51.14
N LEU A 8 -4.54 -4.20 51.40
CA LEU A 8 -5.18 -5.16 50.52
C LEU A 8 -5.54 -4.55 49.14
N LEU A 9 -6.07 -3.31 49.15
CA LEU A 9 -6.37 -2.57 47.91
C LEU A 9 -5.12 -2.21 47.14
N ALA A 10 -4.04 -1.84 47.80
CA ALA A 10 -2.74 -1.61 47.15
C ALA A 10 -2.19 -2.91 46.50
N GLY A 11 -2.25 -4.04 47.21
CA GLY A 11 -1.85 -5.32 46.70
C GLY A 11 -2.69 -5.76 45.49
N LEU A 12 -4.02 -5.57 45.56
CA LEU A 12 -4.93 -5.89 44.46
C LEU A 12 -4.68 -5.00 43.22
N SER A 13 -4.38 -3.71 43.43
CA SER A 13 -4.04 -2.82 42.30
C SER A 13 -2.73 -3.22 41.63
N GLY A 14 -1.72 -3.63 42.42
CA GLY A 14 -0.47 -4.16 41.89
C GLY A 14 -0.65 -5.46 41.10
N LEU A 15 -1.48 -6.38 41.62
CA LEU A 15 -1.79 -7.64 40.93
C LEU A 15 -2.51 -7.38 39.58
N ARG A 16 -3.48 -6.49 39.54
CA ARG A 16 -4.18 -6.09 38.31
C ARG A 16 -3.21 -5.45 37.31
N ALA A 17 -2.32 -4.58 37.77
CA ALA A 17 -1.30 -3.98 36.91
C ALA A 17 -0.35 -5.04 36.32
N ALA A 18 0.10 -6.03 37.14
CA ALA A 18 0.92 -7.13 36.67
C ALA A 18 0.18 -8.00 35.63
N GLN A 19 -1.07 -8.34 35.85
CA GLN A 19 -1.88 -9.11 34.89
C GLN A 19 -2.04 -8.37 33.58
N THR A 20 -2.37 -7.08 33.58
CA THR A 20 -2.47 -6.27 32.37
C THR A 20 -1.12 -6.14 31.67
N GLY A 21 -0.03 -6.00 32.43
CA GLY A 21 1.34 -5.95 31.85
C GLY A 21 1.70 -7.25 31.14
N VAL A 22 1.43 -8.41 31.75
CA VAL A 22 1.65 -9.72 31.11
C VAL A 22 0.78 -9.88 29.86
N ALA A 23 -0.48 -9.49 29.91
CA ALA A 23 -1.36 -9.53 28.73
C ALA A 23 -0.84 -8.63 27.58
N THR A 24 -0.38 -7.42 27.90
CA THR A 24 0.21 -6.49 26.90
C THR A 24 1.47 -7.07 26.26
N VAL A 25 2.37 -7.64 27.07
CA VAL A 25 3.60 -8.29 26.57
C VAL A 25 3.25 -9.51 25.70
N SER A 26 2.30 -10.33 26.13
CA SER A 26 1.85 -11.49 25.35
C SER A 26 1.27 -11.10 23.99
N GLN A 27 0.47 -10.02 23.95
CA GLN A 27 -0.04 -9.47 22.68
C GLN A 27 1.09 -8.98 21.79
N ASN A 28 2.07 -8.26 22.35
CA ASN A 28 3.23 -7.80 21.59
C ASN A 28 4.03 -8.95 20.99
N ILE A 29 4.25 -10.04 21.75
CA ILE A 29 4.95 -11.23 21.28
C ILE A 29 4.15 -11.95 20.18
N ALA A 30 2.85 -12.15 20.42
CA ALA A 30 1.98 -12.83 19.45
C ALA A 30 1.91 -12.10 18.10
N ASN A 31 2.01 -10.77 18.12
CA ASN A 31 1.90 -9.93 16.93
C ASN A 31 3.24 -9.38 16.42
N ALA A 32 4.38 -9.85 16.97
CA ALA A 32 5.71 -9.34 16.60
C ALA A 32 6.01 -9.44 15.09
N ASN A 33 5.43 -10.43 14.40
CA ASN A 33 5.57 -10.65 12.97
C ASN A 33 4.33 -10.24 12.16
N THR A 34 3.37 -9.56 12.78
CA THR A 34 2.17 -9.08 12.08
C THR A 34 2.50 -7.76 11.38
N PRO A 35 2.37 -7.65 10.05
CA PRO A 35 2.61 -6.41 9.33
C PRO A 35 1.72 -5.28 9.85
N GLY A 36 2.30 -4.08 10.04
CA GLY A 36 1.59 -2.91 10.53
C GLY A 36 1.30 -2.90 12.03
N TYR A 37 1.65 -3.98 12.77
CA TYR A 37 1.51 -3.99 14.23
C TYR A 37 2.57 -3.11 14.89
N VAL A 38 2.12 -2.25 15.79
CA VAL A 38 2.99 -1.43 16.64
C VAL A 38 2.84 -1.90 18.08
N ARG A 39 3.97 -2.14 18.75
CA ARG A 39 3.98 -2.58 20.15
C ARG A 39 3.23 -1.59 21.03
N THR A 40 2.56 -2.12 22.03
CA THR A 40 1.85 -1.35 23.03
C THR A 40 2.58 -1.38 24.36
N GLU A 41 2.50 -0.28 25.10
CA GLU A 41 3.10 -0.12 26.43
C GLU A 41 2.02 0.31 27.41
N MET A 42 2.00 -0.32 28.58
CA MET A 42 1.13 0.06 29.69
C MET A 42 1.75 1.24 30.45
N THR A 43 0.95 2.28 30.70
CA THR A 43 1.35 3.40 31.53
C THR A 43 0.69 3.30 32.90
N LEU A 44 1.50 3.50 33.95
CA LEU A 44 1.09 3.44 35.34
C LEU A 44 1.30 4.79 36.02
N ALA A 45 0.40 5.14 36.94
CA ALA A 45 0.57 6.25 37.86
C ALA A 45 0.45 5.78 39.32
N PRO A 46 1.18 6.39 40.26
CA PRO A 46 0.98 6.11 41.67
C PRO A 46 -0.39 6.63 42.12
N ARG A 47 -1.12 5.79 42.83
CA ARG A 47 -2.38 6.19 43.46
C ARG A 47 -2.07 6.66 44.89
N THR A 48 -2.43 7.91 45.21
CA THR A 48 -2.26 8.48 46.55
C THR A 48 -3.60 8.76 47.15
N GLN A 49 -3.80 8.42 48.43
CA GLN A 49 -5.01 8.74 49.16
C GLN A 49 -4.58 9.35 50.53
N ILE A 50 -4.95 10.62 50.77
CA ILE A 50 -4.69 11.37 52.01
C ILE A 50 -3.21 11.22 52.45
N GLY A 51 -2.24 11.50 51.54
CA GLY A 51 -0.81 11.49 51.87
C GLY A 51 -0.15 10.13 52.06
N ALA A 52 -0.88 9.02 51.87
CA ALA A 52 -0.35 7.65 51.91
C ALA A 52 -0.45 6.99 50.56
N GLY A 53 0.51 6.11 50.22
CA GLY A 53 0.49 5.32 49.00
C GLY A 53 -0.72 4.34 48.98
N ALA A 54 -1.56 4.40 47.98
CA ALA A 54 -2.74 3.55 47.84
C ALA A 54 -2.63 2.54 46.67
N GLY A 55 -1.38 2.27 46.23
CA GLY A 55 -1.10 1.33 45.11
C GLY A 55 -0.84 2.05 43.81
N VAL A 56 -1.14 1.38 42.70
CA VAL A 56 -0.91 1.84 41.32
C VAL A 56 -2.22 1.88 40.56
N GLU A 57 -2.31 2.82 39.63
CA GLU A 57 -3.40 2.94 38.67
C GLU A 57 -2.89 2.79 37.24
N ILE A 58 -3.59 2.00 36.43
CA ILE A 58 -3.32 1.90 35.01
C ILE A 58 -3.95 3.12 34.36
N THR A 59 -3.11 4.03 33.86
CA THR A 59 -3.57 5.27 33.21
C THR A 59 -3.86 5.08 31.72
N GLY A 60 -3.48 3.94 31.16
CA GLY A 60 -3.80 3.56 29.78
C GLY A 60 -2.78 2.61 29.16
N ILE A 61 -3.11 2.13 27.98
CA ILE A 61 -2.21 1.43 27.09
C ILE A 61 -1.93 2.37 25.92
N LYS A 62 -0.67 2.59 25.60
CA LYS A 62 -0.25 3.50 24.51
C LYS A 62 0.59 2.76 23.49
N ARG A 63 0.40 3.12 22.23
CA ARG A 63 1.25 2.62 21.13
C ARG A 63 2.59 3.34 21.15
N ALA A 64 3.68 2.56 21.04
CA ALA A 64 5.04 3.07 20.87
C ALA A 64 5.33 3.36 19.38
N ALA A 65 4.48 4.17 18.74
CA ALA A 65 4.59 4.48 17.31
C ALA A 65 5.52 5.68 17.09
N ASP A 66 6.49 5.53 16.21
CA ASP A 66 7.22 6.66 15.63
C ASP A 66 6.46 7.19 14.41
N ARG A 67 5.86 8.37 14.56
CA ARG A 67 5.04 9.01 13.53
C ARG A 67 5.84 9.41 12.29
N PHE A 68 7.10 9.82 12.47
CA PHE A 68 7.97 10.19 11.36
C PHE A 68 8.35 8.97 10.55
N LEU A 69 8.71 7.88 11.22
CA LEU A 69 9.03 6.63 10.57
C LEU A 69 7.82 6.05 9.83
N ALA A 70 6.64 6.06 10.43
CA ALA A 70 5.41 5.62 9.78
C ALA A 70 5.11 6.42 8.51
N THR A 71 5.19 7.76 8.59
CA THR A 71 4.97 8.63 7.42
C THR A 71 6.00 8.37 6.31
N ALA A 72 7.27 8.22 6.68
CA ALA A 72 8.34 7.89 5.73
C ALA A 72 8.11 6.52 5.07
N SER A 73 7.63 5.54 5.83
CA SER A 73 7.27 4.20 5.32
C SER A 73 6.15 4.28 4.29
N TYR A 74 5.07 5.02 4.55
CA TYR A 74 3.96 5.19 3.60
C TYR A 74 4.40 5.84 2.29
N ILE A 75 5.23 6.88 2.36
CA ILE A 75 5.79 7.53 1.16
C ILE A 75 6.68 6.57 0.37
N ALA A 76 7.54 5.81 1.07
CA ALA A 76 8.42 4.84 0.43
C ALA A 76 7.63 3.69 -0.21
N ALA A 77 6.59 3.17 0.46
CA ALA A 77 5.71 2.13 -0.07
C ALA A 77 5.01 2.58 -1.35
N SER A 78 4.43 3.79 -1.35
CA SER A 78 3.79 4.36 -2.53
C SER A 78 4.77 4.52 -3.71
N ALA A 79 5.96 5.07 -3.45
CA ALA A 79 6.98 5.23 -4.48
C ALA A 79 7.44 3.88 -5.06
N ALA A 80 7.66 2.88 -4.20
CA ALA A 80 8.07 1.54 -4.60
C ALA A 80 6.98 0.85 -5.44
N SER A 81 5.71 0.91 -5.01
CA SER A 81 4.58 0.32 -5.74
C SER A 81 4.39 0.98 -7.11
N SER A 82 4.46 2.31 -7.19
CA SER A 82 4.38 3.05 -8.45
C SER A 82 5.51 2.68 -9.42
N ALA A 83 6.76 2.61 -8.91
CA ALA A 83 7.92 2.22 -9.72
C ALA A 83 7.79 0.77 -10.21
N SER A 84 7.35 -0.15 -9.35
CA SER A 84 7.14 -1.56 -9.68
C SER A 84 6.06 -1.74 -10.75
N ALA A 85 4.90 -1.09 -10.59
CA ALA A 85 3.82 -1.16 -11.58
C ALA A 85 4.26 -0.62 -12.95
N ARG A 86 4.98 0.51 -12.97
CA ARG A 86 5.53 1.08 -14.21
C ARG A 86 6.56 0.15 -14.85
N SER A 87 7.47 -0.43 -14.06
CA SER A 87 8.49 -1.35 -14.55
C SER A 87 7.87 -2.62 -15.14
N ASP A 88 6.84 -3.19 -14.48
CA ASP A 88 6.10 -4.35 -14.99
C ASP A 88 5.47 -4.06 -16.36
N LEU A 89 4.72 -2.96 -16.47
CA LEU A 89 4.06 -2.59 -17.72
C LEU A 89 5.05 -2.31 -18.85
N LEU A 90 6.15 -1.58 -18.57
CA LEU A 90 7.17 -1.29 -19.57
C LEU A 90 7.92 -2.56 -20.00
N SER A 91 8.25 -3.45 -19.06
CA SER A 91 8.89 -4.73 -19.39
C SER A 91 8.00 -5.59 -20.27
N ARG A 92 6.70 -5.68 -19.97
CA ARG A 92 5.72 -6.40 -20.80
C ARG A 92 5.54 -5.76 -22.18
N ALA A 93 5.53 -4.42 -22.25
CA ALA A 93 5.50 -3.70 -23.53
C ALA A 93 6.76 -4.00 -24.36
N GLN A 94 7.93 -3.96 -23.74
CA GLN A 94 9.21 -4.23 -24.40
C GLN A 94 9.30 -5.67 -24.93
N GLN A 95 8.79 -6.65 -24.19
CA GLN A 95 8.78 -8.07 -24.61
C GLN A 95 8.02 -8.30 -25.93
N ASN A 96 7.03 -7.44 -26.26
CA ASN A 96 6.30 -7.53 -27.51
C ASN A 96 7.16 -7.25 -28.75
N PHE A 97 8.26 -6.50 -28.60
CA PHE A 97 9.19 -6.19 -29.71
C PHE A 97 10.24 -7.29 -29.92
N GLY A 98 10.41 -8.19 -28.94
CA GLY A 98 11.41 -9.26 -28.96
C GLY A 98 12.84 -8.77 -28.68
N ASP A 99 13.77 -9.72 -28.73
CA ASP A 99 15.21 -9.41 -28.58
C ASP A 99 15.73 -8.76 -29.88
N PRO A 100 16.34 -7.55 -29.82
CA PRO A 100 16.90 -6.88 -31.00
C PRO A 100 17.92 -7.72 -31.80
N SER A 101 18.59 -8.67 -31.13
CA SER A 101 19.56 -9.56 -31.80
C SER A 101 18.91 -10.79 -32.45
N SER A 102 17.63 -11.03 -32.25
CA SER A 102 16.92 -12.19 -32.80
C SER A 102 16.36 -11.88 -34.19
N ALA A 103 16.60 -12.80 -35.15
CA ALA A 103 16.02 -12.71 -36.49
C ALA A 103 14.48 -12.78 -36.50
N SER A 104 13.86 -13.36 -35.45
CA SER A 104 12.40 -13.45 -35.33
C SER A 104 11.79 -12.23 -34.60
N SER A 105 12.58 -11.27 -34.18
CA SER A 105 12.08 -10.05 -33.56
C SER A 105 11.60 -9.05 -34.63
N MET A 106 10.84 -8.04 -34.20
CA MET A 106 10.46 -6.91 -35.03
C MET A 106 11.68 -6.30 -35.75
N PHE A 107 12.82 -6.14 -35.05
CA PHE A 107 14.07 -5.60 -35.58
C PHE A 107 14.66 -6.50 -36.64
N GLY A 108 14.74 -7.81 -36.39
CA GLY A 108 15.24 -8.78 -37.34
C GLY A 108 14.38 -8.86 -38.60
N MET A 109 13.05 -8.77 -38.47
CA MET A 109 12.14 -8.74 -39.64
C MET A 109 12.31 -7.47 -40.48
N VAL A 110 12.57 -6.31 -39.85
CA VAL A 110 12.90 -5.08 -40.58
C VAL A 110 14.22 -5.22 -41.34
N ASP A 111 15.25 -5.81 -40.71
CA ASP A 111 16.54 -6.06 -41.35
C ASP A 111 16.42 -7.01 -42.52
N GLU A 112 15.62 -8.06 -42.40
CA GLU A 112 15.33 -9.01 -43.50
C GLU A 112 14.61 -8.33 -44.66
N TYR A 113 13.64 -7.46 -44.36
CA TYR A 113 12.98 -6.63 -45.38
C TYR A 113 13.96 -5.72 -46.12
N TRP A 114 14.85 -5.02 -45.43
CA TRP A 114 15.89 -4.18 -46.06
C TRP A 114 16.88 -5.02 -46.88
N SER A 115 17.26 -6.19 -46.40
CA SER A 115 18.11 -7.13 -47.15
C SER A 115 17.46 -7.58 -48.46
N SER A 116 16.17 -7.96 -48.42
CA SER A 116 15.41 -8.37 -49.60
C SER A 116 15.25 -7.24 -50.62
N LEU A 117 15.04 -5.99 -50.17
CA LEU A 117 15.01 -4.83 -51.06
C LEU A 117 16.38 -4.57 -51.73
N THR A 118 17.46 -4.73 -50.98
CA THR A 118 18.83 -4.55 -51.51
C THR A 118 19.10 -5.62 -52.58
N GLN A 119 18.71 -6.85 -52.34
CA GLN A 119 18.84 -7.97 -53.33
C GLN A 119 17.99 -7.73 -54.58
N LEU A 120 16.76 -7.22 -54.40
CA LEU A 120 15.90 -6.82 -55.52
C LEU A 120 16.53 -5.69 -56.36
N GLY A 121 17.19 -4.73 -55.70
CA GLY A 121 17.92 -3.65 -56.39
C GLY A 121 19.07 -4.12 -57.29
N VAL A 122 19.71 -5.24 -56.95
CA VAL A 122 20.78 -5.88 -57.79
C VAL A 122 20.21 -6.49 -59.04
N ASP A 123 19.02 -7.14 -58.99
CA ASP A 123 18.36 -7.74 -60.16
C ASP A 123 16.84 -7.54 -60.07
N PRO A 124 16.35 -6.37 -60.56
CA PRO A 124 14.91 -6.06 -60.49
C PRO A 124 14.04 -6.92 -61.42
N SER A 125 14.64 -7.63 -62.40
CA SER A 125 13.90 -8.47 -63.32
C SER A 125 13.52 -9.83 -62.69
N SER A 126 14.21 -10.27 -61.65
CA SER A 126 13.98 -11.54 -60.99
C SER A 126 12.61 -11.58 -60.29
N SER A 127 11.75 -12.50 -60.77
CA SER A 127 10.45 -12.74 -60.12
C SER A 127 10.57 -13.28 -58.71
N LEU A 128 11.61 -14.08 -58.41
CA LEU A 128 11.90 -14.62 -57.10
C LEU A 128 12.21 -13.50 -56.08
N ARG A 129 13.16 -12.59 -56.43
CA ARG A 129 13.54 -11.49 -55.56
C ARG A 129 12.38 -10.52 -55.30
N ARG A 130 11.48 -10.32 -56.27
CA ARG A 130 10.24 -9.54 -56.05
C ARG A 130 9.30 -10.26 -55.09
N ALA A 131 9.14 -11.58 -55.22
CA ALA A 131 8.32 -12.37 -54.29
C ALA A 131 8.89 -12.34 -52.87
N ASP A 132 10.22 -12.49 -52.71
CA ASP A 132 10.90 -12.39 -51.40
C ASP A 132 10.71 -11.04 -50.74
N ALA A 133 10.89 -9.92 -51.48
CA ALA A 133 10.66 -8.57 -50.94
C ALA A 133 9.20 -8.33 -50.54
N VAL A 134 8.24 -8.85 -51.30
CA VAL A 134 6.81 -8.74 -50.93
C VAL A 134 6.50 -9.61 -49.71
N SER A 135 7.04 -10.80 -49.63
CA SER A 135 6.83 -11.71 -48.48
C SER A 135 7.42 -11.17 -47.21
N SER A 136 8.65 -10.62 -47.23
CA SER A 136 9.29 -10.04 -46.06
C SER A 136 8.56 -8.76 -45.60
N LEU A 137 8.04 -7.92 -46.52
CA LEU A 137 7.18 -6.78 -46.19
C LEU A 137 5.89 -7.25 -45.50
N GLN A 138 5.22 -8.28 -46.05
CA GLN A 138 3.99 -8.81 -45.46
C GLN A 138 4.23 -9.37 -44.05
N ALA A 139 5.35 -10.09 -43.86
CA ALA A 139 5.74 -10.61 -42.53
C ALA A 139 5.99 -9.46 -41.54
N THR A 140 6.73 -8.45 -41.94
CA THR A 140 6.99 -7.24 -41.10
C THR A 140 5.69 -6.53 -40.74
N TYR A 141 4.80 -6.37 -41.72
CA TYR A 141 3.49 -5.71 -41.48
C TYR A 141 2.60 -6.52 -40.53
N ALA A 142 2.55 -7.86 -40.70
CA ALA A 142 1.80 -8.72 -39.77
C ALA A 142 2.34 -8.64 -38.34
N GLU A 143 3.66 -8.55 -38.19
CA GLU A 143 4.28 -8.39 -36.87
C GLU A 143 3.95 -7.03 -36.23
N VAL A 144 3.97 -5.95 -37.00
CA VAL A 144 3.52 -4.62 -36.51
C VAL A 144 2.07 -4.68 -36.01
N GLN A 145 1.18 -5.35 -36.78
CA GLN A 145 -0.21 -5.51 -36.35
C GLN A 145 -0.34 -6.35 -35.07
N ARG A 146 0.44 -7.44 -34.97
CA ARG A 146 0.48 -8.27 -33.77
C ARG A 146 0.91 -7.47 -32.54
N ILE A 147 2.01 -6.70 -32.66
CA ILE A 147 2.51 -5.84 -31.57
C ILE A 147 1.46 -4.78 -31.20
N GLY A 148 0.87 -4.12 -32.19
CA GLY A 148 -0.19 -3.14 -31.96
C GLY A 148 -1.38 -3.72 -31.18
N GLY A 149 -1.84 -4.92 -31.57
CA GLY A 149 -2.90 -5.64 -30.87
C GLY A 149 -2.53 -5.99 -29.43
N SER A 150 -1.30 -6.47 -29.21
CA SER A 150 -0.79 -6.82 -27.87
C SER A 150 -0.66 -5.59 -26.97
N LEU A 151 -0.24 -4.43 -27.51
CA LEU A 151 -0.17 -3.19 -26.75
C LEU A 151 -1.57 -2.69 -26.38
N GLN A 152 -2.56 -2.81 -27.26
CA GLN A 152 -3.95 -2.46 -26.95
C GLN A 152 -4.52 -3.35 -25.83
N GLN A 153 -4.22 -4.64 -25.84
CA GLN A 153 -4.57 -5.55 -24.75
C GLN A 153 -3.91 -5.13 -23.43
N LEU A 154 -2.62 -4.77 -23.46
CA LEU A 154 -1.88 -4.32 -22.28
C LEU A 154 -2.47 -3.02 -21.69
N ILE A 155 -2.91 -2.10 -22.56
CA ILE A 155 -3.61 -0.87 -22.14
C ILE A 155 -4.92 -1.24 -21.44
N GLY A 156 -5.74 -2.13 -22.03
CA GLY A 156 -6.99 -2.59 -21.41
C GLY A 156 -6.78 -3.27 -20.06
N GLU A 157 -5.74 -4.10 -19.92
CA GLU A 157 -5.37 -4.70 -18.64
C GLU A 157 -4.93 -3.63 -17.61
N ALA A 158 -4.20 -2.61 -18.04
CA ALA A 158 -3.79 -1.51 -17.17
C ALA A 158 -5.01 -0.72 -16.66
N ASP A 159 -5.98 -0.43 -17.54
CA ASP A 159 -7.23 0.23 -17.19
C ASP A 159 -8.04 -0.57 -16.18
N GLN A 160 -8.15 -1.89 -16.37
CA GLN A 160 -8.82 -2.77 -15.40
C GLN A 160 -8.12 -2.75 -14.04
N ARG A 161 -6.78 -2.90 -14.01
CA ARG A 161 -6.00 -2.82 -12.76
C ARG A 161 -6.18 -1.49 -12.03
N ILE A 162 -6.27 -0.38 -12.76
CA ILE A 162 -6.55 0.94 -12.16
C ILE A 162 -7.96 0.95 -11.55
N GLY A 163 -8.96 0.44 -12.26
CA GLY A 163 -10.33 0.34 -11.76
C GLY A 163 -10.45 -0.47 -10.48
N ASP A 164 -9.79 -1.64 -10.45
CA ASP A 164 -9.73 -2.51 -9.27
C ASP A 164 -9.01 -1.82 -8.10
N ALA A 165 -7.87 -1.18 -8.35
CA ALA A 165 -7.11 -0.44 -7.34
C ALA A 165 -7.90 0.74 -6.76
N VAL A 166 -8.67 1.47 -7.59
CA VAL A 166 -9.55 2.56 -7.13
C VAL A 166 -10.68 2.01 -6.25
N SER A 167 -11.27 0.88 -6.64
CA SER A 167 -12.32 0.23 -5.84
C SER A 167 -11.79 -0.25 -4.49
N GLU A 168 -10.62 -0.87 -4.47
CA GLU A 168 -9.96 -1.30 -3.24
C GLU A 168 -9.57 -0.10 -2.37
N ALA A 169 -8.99 0.96 -2.94
CA ALA A 169 -8.67 2.18 -2.22
C ALA A 169 -9.93 2.81 -1.59
N GLN A 170 -11.07 2.83 -2.30
CA GLN A 170 -12.34 3.32 -1.73
C GLN A 170 -12.79 2.48 -0.53
N ASN A 171 -12.68 1.15 -0.61
CA ASN A 171 -13.02 0.26 0.49
C ASN A 171 -12.11 0.48 1.71
N LEU A 172 -10.80 0.61 1.49
CA LEU A 172 -9.84 0.90 2.55
C LEU A 172 -10.14 2.26 3.21
N MET A 173 -10.40 3.30 2.42
CA MET A 173 -10.75 4.63 2.92
C MET A 173 -12.02 4.62 3.78
N ASN A 174 -13.05 3.87 3.39
CA ASN A 174 -14.28 3.73 4.16
C ASN A 174 -14.00 3.06 5.52
N ARG A 175 -13.27 1.96 5.53
CA ARG A 175 -12.88 1.25 6.76
C ARG A 175 -12.01 2.11 7.69
N ILE A 176 -11.10 2.91 7.14
CA ILE A 176 -10.30 3.85 7.92
C ILE A 176 -11.20 4.93 8.55
N ALA A 177 -12.19 5.44 7.82
CA ALA A 177 -13.15 6.41 8.35
C ALA A 177 -14.00 5.82 9.48
N GLU A 178 -14.41 4.56 9.38
CA GLU A 178 -15.12 3.83 10.44
C GLU A 178 -14.25 3.71 11.69
N LEU A 179 -12.99 3.29 11.54
CA LEU A 179 -12.03 3.22 12.65
C LEU A 179 -11.73 4.60 13.24
N ASN A 180 -11.65 5.65 12.45
CA ASN A 180 -11.52 7.03 12.93
C ASN A 180 -12.67 7.39 13.88
N ASN A 181 -13.90 7.04 13.52
CA ASN A 181 -15.07 7.31 14.35
C ASN A 181 -15.05 6.49 15.65
N GLU A 182 -14.69 5.21 15.56
CA GLU A 182 -14.56 4.30 16.70
C GLU A 182 -13.49 4.81 17.68
N ILE A 183 -12.29 5.11 17.21
CA ILE A 183 -11.17 5.62 18.03
C ILE A 183 -11.58 6.91 18.73
N ARG A 184 -12.21 7.85 18.00
CA ARG A 184 -12.66 9.12 18.55
C ARG A 184 -13.71 8.94 19.67
N LEU A 185 -14.66 8.02 19.49
CA LEU A 185 -15.68 7.72 20.48
C LEU A 185 -15.04 7.07 21.73
N ASN A 186 -14.24 6.04 21.54
CA ASN A 186 -13.59 5.30 22.61
C ASN A 186 -12.63 6.20 23.43
N LYS A 187 -11.90 7.09 22.74
CA LYS A 187 -11.01 8.06 23.42
C LYS A 187 -11.77 9.04 24.32
N ARG A 188 -12.98 9.46 23.91
CA ARG A 188 -13.83 10.35 24.73
C ARG A 188 -14.29 9.70 26.02
N VAL A 189 -14.53 8.40 26.01
CA VAL A 189 -14.98 7.66 27.20
C VAL A 189 -13.81 7.01 27.95
N GLY A 190 -12.57 7.26 27.54
CA GLY A 190 -11.36 6.74 28.21
C GLY A 190 -11.11 5.25 28.00
N THR A 191 -11.70 4.64 26.96
CA THR A 191 -11.46 3.25 26.60
C THR A 191 -10.16 3.11 25.78
N ASP A 192 -9.47 1.98 25.95
CA ASP A 192 -8.26 1.66 25.17
C ASP A 192 -8.55 1.61 23.67
N THR A 193 -7.77 2.34 22.88
CA THR A 193 -7.90 2.45 21.42
C THR A 193 -6.76 1.78 20.67
N SER A 194 -5.81 1.17 21.36
CA SER A 194 -4.56 0.65 20.75
C SER A 194 -4.80 -0.39 19.66
N SER A 195 -5.80 -1.26 19.83
CA SER A 195 -6.16 -2.28 18.85
C SER A 195 -6.75 -1.67 17.58
N ALA A 196 -7.68 -0.72 17.71
CA ALA A 196 -8.28 0.00 16.59
C ALA A 196 -7.24 0.85 15.86
N GLU A 197 -6.33 1.50 16.58
CA GLU A 197 -5.21 2.28 16.00
C GLU A 197 -4.22 1.36 15.24
N ASN A 198 -3.96 0.15 15.69
CA ASN A 198 -3.14 -0.83 14.98
C ASN A 198 -3.83 -1.27 13.68
N ALA A 199 -5.12 -1.61 13.75
CA ALA A 199 -5.90 -1.94 12.57
C ALA A 199 -5.94 -0.79 11.56
N GLN A 200 -6.13 0.45 12.03
CA GLN A 200 -6.09 1.65 11.20
C GLN A 200 -4.74 1.81 10.49
N SER A 201 -3.62 1.65 11.22
CA SER A 201 -2.28 1.75 10.65
C SER A 201 -2.05 0.71 9.55
N ALA A 202 -2.50 -0.53 9.75
CA ALA A 202 -2.40 -1.59 8.75
C ALA A 202 -3.20 -1.27 7.48
N LEU A 203 -4.40 -0.65 7.62
CA LEU A 203 -5.18 -0.21 6.46
C LEU A 203 -4.54 0.98 5.73
N ILE A 204 -3.91 1.90 6.47
CA ILE A 204 -3.18 3.04 5.87
C ILE A 204 -1.97 2.51 5.10
N ASP A 205 -1.26 1.51 5.62
CA ASP A 205 -0.13 0.87 4.94
C ASP A 205 -0.59 0.22 3.62
N GLN A 206 -1.70 -0.53 3.63
CA GLN A 206 -2.29 -1.09 2.41
C GLN A 206 -2.69 0.01 1.41
N LEU A 207 -3.33 1.08 1.88
CA LEU A 207 -3.73 2.20 1.03
C LEU A 207 -2.51 2.91 0.42
N SER A 208 -1.40 3.03 1.17
CA SER A 208 -0.15 3.62 0.67
C SER A 208 0.49 2.80 -0.45
N GLY A 209 0.22 1.50 -0.51
CA GLY A 209 0.62 0.63 -1.62
C GLY A 209 -0.17 0.88 -2.92
N LEU A 210 -1.35 1.49 -2.83
CA LEU A 210 -2.21 1.77 -3.99
C LEU A 210 -2.10 3.21 -4.49
N MET A 211 -1.83 4.18 -3.59
CA MET A 211 -1.79 5.60 -3.93
C MET A 211 -0.89 6.42 -3.01
N ASP A 212 -0.44 7.59 -3.47
CA ASP A 212 0.35 8.50 -2.64
C ASP A 212 -0.53 9.13 -1.56
N VAL A 213 -0.31 8.74 -0.30
CA VAL A 213 -1.06 9.20 0.86
C VAL A 213 -0.16 9.76 1.94
N ARG A 214 -0.68 10.77 2.62
CA ARG A 214 -0.07 11.39 3.79
C ARG A 214 -1.03 11.31 4.96
N ALA A 215 -0.63 10.58 6.00
CA ALA A 215 -1.40 10.40 7.22
C ALA A 215 -1.00 11.44 8.27
N THR A 216 -1.96 12.17 8.81
CA THR A 216 -1.76 13.18 9.85
C THR A 216 -2.67 12.87 11.04
N PRO A 217 -2.12 12.37 12.16
CA PRO A 217 -2.89 12.15 13.38
C PRO A 217 -3.46 13.44 13.93
N GLN A 218 -4.69 13.38 14.45
CA GLN A 218 -5.41 14.47 15.07
C GLN A 218 -5.43 14.32 16.60
N GLU A 219 -5.72 15.40 17.32
CA GLU A 219 -5.78 15.41 18.79
C GLU A 219 -6.90 14.50 19.33
N ASP A 220 -7.99 14.37 18.59
CA ASP A 220 -9.13 13.52 18.96
C ASP A 220 -8.86 12.01 18.76
N GLY A 221 -7.67 11.66 18.24
CA GLY A 221 -7.21 10.29 17.98
C GLY A 221 -7.51 9.80 16.57
N SER A 222 -8.31 10.52 15.78
CA SER A 222 -8.50 10.19 14.36
C SER A 222 -7.23 10.45 13.56
N THR A 223 -7.16 9.88 12.36
CA THR A 223 -6.08 10.15 11.40
C THR A 223 -6.67 10.70 10.11
N HIS A 224 -6.27 11.92 9.75
CA HIS A 224 -6.61 12.49 8.45
C HIS A 224 -5.66 11.95 7.39
N ILE A 225 -6.20 11.49 6.27
CA ILE A 225 -5.43 11.05 5.11
C ILE A 225 -5.65 12.03 3.98
N ARG A 226 -4.55 12.50 3.40
CA ARG A 226 -4.53 13.41 2.25
C ARG A 226 -3.71 12.81 1.12
N THR A 227 -3.99 13.24 -0.10
CA THR A 227 -3.09 12.98 -1.24
C THR A 227 -1.78 13.76 -1.07
N GLY A 228 -0.74 13.40 -1.84
CA GLY A 228 0.49 14.20 -1.96
C GLY A 228 0.23 15.65 -2.37
N GLY A 229 -0.83 15.93 -3.13
CA GLY A 229 -1.30 17.26 -3.50
C GLY A 229 -2.14 17.98 -2.44
N GLY A 230 -2.39 17.36 -1.25
CA GLY A 230 -3.06 17.97 -0.11
C GLY A 230 -4.58 17.79 -0.05
N ALA A 231 -5.22 17.17 -1.05
CA ALA A 231 -6.65 16.89 -1.02
C ALA A 231 -6.99 15.90 0.11
N LEU A 232 -8.04 16.17 0.89
CA LEU A 232 -8.48 15.30 1.97
C LEU A 232 -9.20 14.09 1.39
N LEU A 233 -8.69 12.89 1.67
CA LEU A 233 -9.27 11.60 1.28
C LEU A 233 -10.11 11.00 2.39
N VAL A 234 -9.59 11.01 3.63
CA VAL A 234 -10.25 10.44 4.79
C VAL A 234 -10.13 11.39 5.97
N GLY A 235 -11.26 11.63 6.61
CA GLY A 235 -11.39 12.29 7.91
C GLY A 235 -12.34 11.47 8.77
N ILE A 236 -13.47 12.05 9.18
CA ILE A 236 -14.59 11.34 9.82
C ILE A 236 -15.46 10.59 8.80
N SER A 237 -15.30 10.93 7.54
CA SER A 237 -15.88 10.23 6.37
C SER A 237 -14.81 10.11 5.29
N ALA A 238 -15.01 9.17 4.38
CA ALA A 238 -14.16 9.01 3.20
C ALA A 238 -14.69 9.84 2.03
N ALA A 239 -13.78 10.48 1.29
CA ALA A 239 -14.11 11.06 0.00
C ALA A 239 -14.48 9.96 -1.00
N LYS A 240 -15.32 10.28 -1.97
CA LYS A 240 -15.63 9.37 -3.07
C LYS A 240 -14.61 9.57 -4.19
N ILE A 241 -13.96 8.47 -4.58
CA ILE A 241 -13.07 8.44 -5.73
C ILE A 241 -13.67 7.54 -6.81
N SER A 242 -13.42 7.86 -8.07
CA SER A 242 -13.87 7.07 -9.21
C SER A 242 -12.85 7.14 -10.32
N TYR A 243 -12.78 6.11 -11.13
CA TYR A 243 -11.98 6.03 -12.34
C TYR A 243 -12.89 5.76 -13.54
N THR A 244 -12.65 6.46 -14.63
CA THR A 244 -13.32 6.21 -15.92
C THR A 244 -12.21 5.84 -16.91
N PRO A 245 -12.23 4.62 -17.48
CA PRO A 245 -11.30 4.23 -18.53
C PRO A 245 -11.39 5.15 -19.75
N ASN A 246 -10.25 5.35 -20.45
CA ASN A 246 -10.19 6.09 -21.70
C ASN A 246 -10.61 5.24 -22.90
#